data_7d4244e28209bcb6988b7d4d86824537
#
_entry.id   7d4244e28209bcb6988b7d4d86824537
#
_cell.length_a   1.000
_cell.length_b   1.000
_cell.length_c   1.000
_cell.angle_alpha   90.00
_cell.angle_beta   90.00
_cell.angle_gamma   90.00
#
_symmetry.space_group_name_H-M   'P 1'
#
loop_
_entity.id
_entity.type
_entity.pdbx_description
1 polymer ?
#
loop_
_entity_poly.entity_id
_entity_poly.type
_entity_poly.pdbx_seq_one_letter_code
_entity_poly.pdbx_strand_id
1 'polypeptide(L)'
;MALEKRVTNGVAVAGVHTLTLADVDGLYVGYSVTFAGCGVFNGTHDLTDVDATAKTVKYVQGNQNHPTAALHGQASVNVEWADSDDVTVFLGVAGDTDWLDYCTDAANEFCWARRQAANYHLDIPTVVPNKKVLEAVVLYAGSLYRERGSVDSYSSFNELPISPPIGTMGRVKQLLGVERPSFA
;
A
#
# COMPACT_ATOMS: atom_id res chain seq x y z
N MET A 1 -5.57 4.22 0.73
CA MET A 1 -5.20 5.23 -0.30
C MET A 1 -3.72 5.02 -0.56
N ALA A 2 -3.39 4.43 -1.72
CA ALA A 2 -1.99 4.25 -2.12
C ALA A 2 -1.27 5.59 -2.01
N LEU A 3 0.03 5.58 -1.71
CA LEU A 3 0.82 6.80 -1.71
C LEU A 3 1.02 7.23 -3.16
N GLU A 4 0.19 8.15 -3.63
CA GLU A 4 0.26 8.69 -4.98
C GLU A 4 0.94 10.04 -5.00
N LYS A 5 1.89 10.22 -5.89
CA LYS A 5 2.64 11.47 -6.09
C LYS A 5 2.62 11.87 -7.56
N ARG A 6 2.40 13.14 -7.83
CA ARG A 6 2.44 13.66 -9.20
C ARG A 6 3.89 13.80 -9.66
N VAL A 7 4.19 13.25 -10.84
CA VAL A 7 5.47 13.40 -11.52
C VAL A 7 5.41 14.61 -12.44
N THR A 8 6.39 15.51 -12.34
CA THR A 8 6.42 16.77 -13.08
C THR A 8 7.53 16.82 -14.13
N ASN A 9 8.61 16.09 -13.92
CA ASN A 9 9.77 16.12 -14.83
C ASN A 9 10.55 14.80 -14.77
N GLY A 10 11.32 14.51 -15.83
CA GLY A 10 12.16 13.33 -15.89
C GLY A 10 13.37 13.53 -16.76
N VAL A 11 14.48 12.92 -16.40
CA VAL A 11 15.73 12.88 -17.17
C VAL A 11 16.43 11.55 -16.92
N ALA A 12 17.12 11.02 -17.90
CA ALA A 12 17.98 9.85 -17.73
C ALA A 12 19.38 10.12 -18.27
N VAL A 13 20.39 9.79 -17.47
CA VAL A 13 21.81 9.91 -17.84
C VAL A 13 22.52 8.62 -17.46
N ALA A 14 23.11 7.96 -18.45
CA ALA A 14 23.85 6.71 -18.27
C ALA A 14 23.05 5.64 -17.51
N GLY A 15 21.74 5.52 -17.79
CA GLY A 15 20.85 4.56 -17.16
C GLY A 15 20.37 4.94 -15.75
N VAL A 16 20.78 6.07 -15.20
CA VAL A 16 20.22 6.63 -13.98
C VAL A 16 19.06 7.53 -14.37
N HIS A 17 17.85 7.12 -14.01
CA HIS A 17 16.63 7.87 -14.23
C HIS A 17 16.36 8.73 -13.01
N THR A 18 16.19 10.03 -13.21
CA THR A 18 15.85 11.00 -12.17
C THR A 18 14.49 11.61 -12.48
N LEU A 19 13.52 11.43 -11.60
CA LEU A 19 12.18 11.99 -11.72
C LEU A 19 11.96 13.05 -10.65
N THR A 20 11.39 14.19 -11.04
CA THR A 20 10.96 15.24 -10.13
C THR A 20 9.48 15.07 -9.83
N LEU A 21 9.13 15.03 -8.54
CA LEU A 21 7.78 14.89 -8.06
C LEU A 21 7.27 16.20 -7.44
N ALA A 22 5.96 16.31 -7.26
CA ALA A 22 5.38 17.44 -6.53
C ALA A 22 5.86 17.49 -5.07
N ASP A 23 5.96 16.32 -4.46
CA ASP A 23 6.61 16.07 -3.17
C ASP A 23 7.10 14.61 -3.12
N VAL A 24 7.97 14.30 -2.18
CA VAL A 24 8.53 12.95 -1.97
C VAL A 24 8.26 12.42 -0.55
N ASP A 25 7.38 13.08 0.20
CA ASP A 25 7.07 12.68 1.57
C ASP A 25 6.49 11.26 1.59
N GLY A 26 7.04 10.42 2.45
CA GLY A 26 6.67 9.01 2.57
C GLY A 26 7.31 8.09 1.54
N LEU A 27 8.17 8.59 0.65
CA LEU A 27 9.00 7.76 -0.23
C LEU A 27 10.37 7.56 0.40
N TYR A 28 10.89 6.33 0.31
CA TYR A 28 12.19 5.96 0.85
C TYR A 28 12.98 5.11 -0.14
N VAL A 29 14.29 5.12 0.00
CA VAL A 29 15.18 4.24 -0.78
C VAL A 29 14.81 2.78 -0.52
N GLY A 30 14.76 1.99 -1.59
CA GLY A 30 14.34 0.59 -1.56
C GLY A 30 12.83 0.38 -1.76
N TYR A 31 12.02 1.44 -1.85
CA TYR A 31 10.61 1.29 -2.20
C TYR A 31 10.46 0.98 -3.69
N SER A 32 9.57 0.04 -3.99
CA SER A 32 9.14 -0.25 -5.35
C SER A 32 8.00 0.69 -5.72
N VAL A 33 8.23 1.53 -6.73
CA VAL A 33 7.31 2.59 -7.15
C VAL A 33 6.92 2.38 -8.61
N THR A 34 5.61 2.40 -8.85
CA THR A 34 5.06 2.32 -10.20
C THR A 34 4.83 3.72 -10.75
N PHE A 35 5.46 4.01 -11.88
CA PHE A 35 5.29 5.26 -12.63
C PHE A 35 4.36 5.04 -13.81
N ALA A 36 3.29 5.83 -13.90
CA ALA A 36 2.30 5.79 -14.96
C ALA A 36 2.12 7.18 -15.58
N GLY A 37 1.89 7.23 -16.89
CA GLY A 37 1.75 8.50 -17.62
C GLY A 37 3.05 9.28 -17.77
N CYS A 38 4.20 8.64 -17.54
CA CYS A 38 5.54 9.24 -17.58
C CYS A 38 6.32 8.90 -18.87
N GLY A 39 5.65 8.36 -19.90
CA GLY A 39 6.27 8.02 -21.17
C GLY A 39 7.34 6.94 -21.03
N VAL A 40 8.59 7.27 -21.42
CA VAL A 40 9.73 6.33 -21.33
C VAL A 40 10.15 5.96 -19.91
N PHE A 41 9.63 6.65 -18.90
CA PHE A 41 9.88 6.40 -17.48
C PHE A 41 8.78 5.55 -16.83
N ASN A 42 7.81 5.06 -17.59
CA ASN A 42 6.76 4.18 -17.08
C ASN A 42 7.34 2.83 -16.63
N GLY A 43 6.70 2.26 -15.63
CA GLY A 43 7.05 0.95 -15.09
C GLY A 43 7.20 0.95 -13.58
N THR A 44 7.44 -0.22 -13.01
CA THR A 44 7.70 -0.39 -11.58
C THR A 44 9.21 -0.51 -11.35
N HIS A 45 9.76 0.35 -10.50
CA HIS A 45 11.19 0.47 -10.26
C HIS A 45 11.50 0.66 -8.79
N ASP A 46 12.58 0.06 -8.33
CA ASP A 46 13.06 0.24 -6.95
C ASP A 46 13.87 1.54 -6.85
N LEU A 47 13.51 2.38 -5.90
CA LEU A 47 14.18 3.65 -5.67
C LEU A 47 15.59 3.43 -5.10
N THR A 48 16.58 4.01 -5.77
CA THR A 48 17.98 3.99 -5.33
C THR A 48 18.39 5.25 -4.59
N ASP A 49 17.64 6.35 -4.75
CA ASP A 49 17.88 7.62 -4.09
C ASP A 49 16.57 8.42 -3.97
N VAL A 50 16.42 9.16 -2.87
CA VAL A 50 15.29 10.07 -2.61
C VAL A 50 15.84 11.36 -2.03
N ASP A 51 15.70 12.47 -2.74
CA ASP A 51 16.12 13.81 -2.30
C ASP A 51 14.89 14.67 -1.99
N ALA A 52 14.64 14.88 -0.70
CA ALA A 52 13.51 15.68 -0.23
C ALA A 52 13.66 17.18 -0.57
N THR A 53 14.90 17.69 -0.67
CA THR A 53 15.16 19.10 -0.98
C THR A 53 14.91 19.40 -2.46
N ALA A 54 15.44 18.54 -3.33
CA ALA A 54 15.24 18.64 -4.77
C ALA A 54 13.89 18.07 -5.22
N LYS A 55 13.17 17.36 -4.34
CA LYS A 55 11.94 16.62 -4.64
C LYS A 55 12.13 15.61 -5.77
N THR A 56 13.25 14.91 -5.75
CA THR A 56 13.58 13.94 -6.79
C THR A 56 13.73 12.54 -6.24
N VAL A 57 13.39 11.57 -7.08
CA VAL A 57 13.68 10.16 -6.87
C VAL A 57 14.53 9.64 -8.00
N LYS A 58 15.38 8.64 -7.71
CA LYS A 58 16.20 8.00 -8.73
C LYS A 58 16.00 6.49 -8.71
N TYR A 59 16.10 5.90 -9.88
CA TYR A 59 16.21 4.46 -10.07
C TYR A 59 17.16 4.16 -11.24
N VAL A 60 17.60 2.92 -11.36
CA VAL A 60 18.53 2.50 -12.42
C VAL A 60 17.82 1.56 -13.38
N GLN A 61 17.84 1.87 -14.67
CA GLN A 61 17.29 1.01 -15.71
C GLN A 61 18.10 1.11 -16.99
N GLY A 62 18.65 -0.02 -17.44
CA GLY A 62 19.43 -0.07 -18.70
C GLY A 62 20.64 0.89 -18.68
N ASN A 63 21.00 1.38 -19.86
CA ASN A 63 22.10 2.35 -20.04
C ASN A 63 21.70 3.46 -21.06
N GLN A 64 20.44 3.87 -21.01
CA GLN A 64 19.89 4.86 -21.96
C GLN A 64 20.00 6.28 -21.42
N ASN A 65 20.07 7.23 -22.35
CA ASN A 65 20.00 8.65 -22.04
C ASN A 65 18.68 9.20 -22.59
N HIS A 66 17.94 9.90 -21.75
CA HIS A 66 16.76 10.63 -22.15
C HIS A 66 16.91 12.09 -21.73
N PRO A 67 16.69 13.06 -22.66
CA PRO A 67 16.75 14.48 -22.32
C PRO A 67 15.67 14.81 -21.27
N THR A 68 15.88 15.92 -20.58
CA THR A 68 14.88 16.44 -19.64
C THR A 68 13.56 16.69 -20.34
N ALA A 69 12.49 16.12 -19.83
CA ALA A 69 11.14 16.22 -20.35
C ALA A 69 10.15 16.60 -19.23
N ALA A 70 9.23 17.52 -19.55
CA ALA A 70 8.08 17.76 -18.68
C ALA A 70 7.13 16.58 -18.73
N LEU A 71 6.69 16.11 -17.56
CA LEU A 71 5.84 14.94 -17.39
C LEU A 71 4.55 15.33 -16.67
N HIS A 72 3.51 14.56 -16.90
CA HIS A 72 2.20 14.71 -16.24
C HIS A 72 1.69 13.38 -15.69
N GLY A 73 2.62 12.56 -15.22
CA GLY A 73 2.34 11.23 -14.71
C GLY A 73 2.12 11.18 -13.20
N GLN A 74 1.95 9.95 -12.73
CA GLN A 74 1.80 9.62 -11.33
C GLN A 74 2.84 8.58 -10.93
N ALA A 75 3.28 8.66 -9.69
CA ALA A 75 4.07 7.65 -9.00
C ALA A 75 3.20 7.07 -7.88
N SER A 76 3.04 5.77 -7.85
CA SER A 76 2.26 5.05 -6.81
C SER A 76 3.11 3.98 -6.15
N VAL A 77 2.93 3.81 -4.85
CA VAL A 77 3.56 2.73 -4.08
C VAL A 77 2.56 1.61 -3.95
N ASN A 78 2.90 0.42 -4.43
CA ASN A 78 2.12 -0.79 -4.21
C ASN A 78 2.55 -1.42 -2.89
N VAL A 79 1.57 -1.83 -2.10
CA VAL A 79 1.79 -2.56 -0.85
C VAL A 79 1.31 -3.99 -1.03
N GLU A 80 2.23 -4.95 -0.88
CA GLU A 80 1.98 -6.38 -1.13
C GLU A 80 2.48 -7.19 0.08
N TRP A 81 1.85 -7.00 1.25
CA TRP A 81 2.19 -7.75 2.46
C TRP A 81 1.43 -9.07 2.59
N ALA A 82 0.24 -9.16 1.98
CA ALA A 82 -0.54 -10.37 1.84
C ALA A 82 -1.09 -10.44 0.42
N ASP A 83 -1.27 -11.63 -0.09
CA ASP A 83 -1.99 -11.91 -1.34
C ASP A 83 -3.39 -12.48 -1.07
N SER A 84 -4.18 -12.65 -2.12
CA SER A 84 -5.54 -13.18 -2.02
C SER A 84 -5.56 -14.66 -1.63
N ASP A 85 -4.48 -15.40 -1.90
CA ASP A 85 -4.35 -16.80 -1.48
C ASP A 85 -4.22 -16.89 0.04
N ASP A 86 -3.44 -16.01 0.68
CA ASP A 86 -3.33 -15.91 2.14
C ASP A 86 -4.72 -15.70 2.79
N VAL A 87 -5.53 -14.82 2.19
CA VAL A 87 -6.87 -14.51 2.69
C VAL A 87 -7.84 -15.67 2.43
N THR A 88 -7.74 -16.32 1.28
CA THR A 88 -8.53 -17.51 0.93
C THR A 88 -8.29 -18.65 1.91
N VAL A 89 -7.02 -18.92 2.21
CA VAL A 89 -6.63 -19.94 3.21
C VAL A 89 -7.19 -19.59 4.59
N PHE A 90 -7.13 -18.34 5.00
CA PHE A 90 -7.68 -17.89 6.28
C PHE A 90 -9.21 -17.99 6.35
N LEU A 91 -9.91 -17.64 5.28
CA LEU A 91 -11.37 -17.69 5.22
C LEU A 91 -11.92 -19.12 5.08
N GLY A 92 -11.13 -20.04 4.51
CA GLY A 92 -11.55 -21.40 4.18
C GLY A 92 -12.60 -21.43 3.07
N VAL A 93 -12.60 -20.45 2.16
CA VAL A 93 -13.59 -20.33 1.08
C VAL A 93 -12.88 -20.23 -0.27
N ALA A 94 -13.44 -20.87 -1.30
CA ALA A 94 -13.14 -20.55 -2.69
C ALA A 94 -14.07 -19.39 -3.10
N GLY A 95 -13.57 -18.17 -3.05
CA GLY A 95 -14.41 -16.97 -3.19
C GLY A 95 -14.37 -16.34 -4.56
N ASP A 96 -15.16 -15.28 -4.71
CA ASP A 96 -15.11 -14.32 -5.82
C ASP A 96 -13.72 -13.65 -5.79
N THR A 97 -12.86 -14.01 -6.73
CA THR A 97 -11.46 -13.59 -6.77
C THR A 97 -11.32 -12.08 -6.89
N ASP A 98 -12.10 -11.43 -7.77
CA ASP A 98 -11.98 -9.98 -8.00
C ASP A 98 -12.32 -9.17 -6.73
N TRP A 99 -13.34 -9.62 -5.99
CA TRP A 99 -13.69 -8.95 -4.72
C TRP A 99 -12.70 -9.26 -3.61
N LEU A 100 -12.15 -10.46 -3.60
CA LEU A 100 -11.15 -10.85 -2.64
C LEU A 100 -9.85 -10.06 -2.85
N ASP A 101 -9.41 -9.92 -4.10
CA ASP A 101 -8.26 -9.12 -4.49
C ASP A 101 -8.44 -7.66 -4.03
N TYR A 102 -9.61 -7.07 -4.32
CA TYR A 102 -9.93 -5.72 -3.87
C TYR A 102 -9.87 -5.56 -2.33
N CYS A 103 -10.40 -6.52 -1.58
CA CYS A 103 -10.35 -6.49 -0.11
C CYS A 103 -8.92 -6.65 0.42
N THR A 104 -8.11 -7.47 -0.26
CA THR A 104 -6.71 -7.71 0.10
C THR A 104 -5.87 -6.46 -0.14
N ASP A 105 -6.02 -5.82 -1.30
CA ASP A 105 -5.35 -4.56 -1.63
C ASP A 105 -5.71 -3.44 -0.65
N ALA A 106 -7.01 -3.27 -0.37
CA ALA A 106 -7.47 -2.29 0.60
C ALA A 106 -6.93 -2.54 2.01
N ALA A 107 -6.79 -3.81 2.40
CA ALA A 107 -6.23 -4.18 3.69
C ALA A 107 -4.72 -3.93 3.76
N ASN A 108 -3.98 -4.27 2.70
CA ASN A 108 -2.56 -3.97 2.56
C ASN A 108 -2.29 -2.47 2.75
N GLU A 109 -2.98 -1.64 1.96
CA GLU A 109 -2.86 -0.18 2.03
C GLU A 109 -3.19 0.38 3.41
N PHE A 110 -4.30 -0.07 4.01
CA PHE A 110 -4.72 0.39 5.33
C PHE A 110 -3.69 0.06 6.40
N CYS A 111 -3.24 -1.19 6.44
CA CYS A 111 -2.29 -1.66 7.44
C CYS A 111 -0.95 -0.94 7.32
N TRP A 112 -0.47 -0.76 6.08
CA TRP A 112 0.75 -0.02 5.82
C TRP A 112 0.64 1.45 6.23
N ALA A 113 -0.43 2.15 5.82
CA ALA A 113 -0.65 3.54 6.19
C ALA A 113 -0.71 3.74 7.72
N ARG A 114 -1.32 2.79 8.47
CA ARG A 114 -1.33 2.82 9.93
C ARG A 114 0.05 2.67 10.54
N ARG A 115 0.89 1.80 9.99
CA ARG A 115 2.26 1.64 10.47
C ARG A 115 3.12 2.84 10.13
N GLN A 116 3.00 3.40 8.93
CA GLN A 116 3.68 4.66 8.57
C GLN A 116 3.30 5.80 9.52
N ALA A 117 2.02 5.97 9.83
CA ALA A 117 1.54 6.96 10.80
C ALA A 117 2.05 6.72 12.24
N ALA A 118 2.45 5.48 12.56
CA ALA A 118 3.07 5.11 13.83
C ALA A 118 4.61 5.12 13.79
N ASN A 119 5.22 5.76 12.79
CA ASN A 119 6.66 5.93 12.58
C ASN A 119 7.44 4.64 12.24
N TYR A 120 6.79 3.64 11.64
CA TYR A 120 7.48 2.47 11.09
C TYR A 120 7.96 2.73 9.66
N HIS A 121 8.74 3.78 9.45
CA HIS A 121 9.18 4.23 8.11
C HIS A 121 10.17 3.30 7.42
N LEU A 122 10.75 2.35 8.14
CA LEU A 122 11.66 1.34 7.57
C LEU A 122 10.92 0.12 7.02
N ASP A 123 9.60 0.04 7.16
CA ASP A 123 8.83 -1.03 6.55
C ASP A 123 8.85 -0.89 5.03
N ILE A 124 9.21 -1.97 4.34
CA ILE A 124 9.23 -2.02 2.88
C ILE A 124 7.82 -2.43 2.40
N PRO A 125 7.22 -1.71 1.45
CA PRO A 125 5.85 -1.98 0.99
C PRO A 125 5.64 -3.39 0.41
N THR A 126 6.66 -3.95 -0.22
CA THR A 126 6.62 -5.27 -0.87
C THR A 126 7.15 -6.41 0.02
N VAL A 127 7.56 -6.12 1.25
CA VAL A 127 8.08 -7.13 2.17
C VAL A 127 7.40 -7.00 3.52
N VAL A 128 6.58 -7.99 3.87
CA VAL A 128 5.89 -7.98 5.17
C VAL A 128 6.91 -8.00 6.33
N PRO A 129 6.82 -7.07 7.29
CA PRO A 129 7.82 -6.95 8.37
C PRO A 129 7.90 -8.18 9.27
N ASN A 130 6.78 -8.81 9.54
CA ASN A 130 6.71 -10.04 10.34
C ASN A 130 5.33 -10.71 10.23
N LYS A 131 5.22 -11.95 10.77
CA LYS A 131 3.99 -12.74 10.72
C LYS A 131 2.78 -12.10 11.43
N LYS A 132 3.00 -11.26 12.43
CA LYS A 132 1.89 -10.55 13.13
C LYS A 132 1.27 -9.49 12.22
N VAL A 133 2.10 -8.80 11.45
CA VAL A 133 1.63 -7.82 10.47
C VAL A 133 0.88 -8.53 9.34
N LEU A 134 1.38 -9.66 8.84
CA LEU A 134 0.66 -10.49 7.88
C LEU A 134 -0.72 -10.90 8.43
N GLU A 135 -0.77 -11.45 9.66
CA GLU A 135 -2.03 -11.81 10.33
C GLU A 135 -2.99 -10.61 10.42
N ALA A 136 -2.48 -9.40 10.69
CA ALA A 136 -3.31 -8.20 10.75
C ALA A 136 -3.95 -7.86 9.40
N VAL A 137 -3.17 -7.95 8.31
CA VAL A 137 -3.67 -7.72 6.95
C VAL A 137 -4.75 -8.73 6.61
N VAL A 138 -4.47 -10.02 6.80
CA VAL A 138 -5.39 -11.12 6.47
C VAL A 138 -6.68 -11.03 7.29
N LEU A 139 -6.60 -10.70 8.59
CA LEU A 139 -7.78 -10.46 9.44
C LEU A 139 -8.62 -9.30 8.94
N TYR A 140 -7.98 -8.21 8.53
CA TYR A 140 -8.69 -7.02 8.04
C TYR A 140 -9.32 -7.28 6.68
N ALA A 141 -8.58 -7.88 5.73
CA ALA A 141 -9.11 -8.30 4.44
C ALA A 141 -10.32 -9.24 4.58
N GLY A 142 -10.21 -10.24 5.46
CA GLY A 142 -11.31 -11.16 5.76
C GLY A 142 -12.53 -10.48 6.37
N SER A 143 -12.35 -9.39 7.15
CA SER A 143 -13.49 -8.62 7.64
C SER A 143 -14.17 -7.84 6.52
N LEU A 144 -13.40 -7.17 5.66
CA LEU A 144 -13.92 -6.46 4.48
C LEU A 144 -14.68 -7.41 3.53
N TYR A 145 -14.11 -8.60 3.30
CA TYR A 145 -14.76 -9.61 2.45
C TYR A 145 -16.14 -10.03 2.99
N ARG A 146 -16.25 -10.23 4.31
CA ARG A 146 -17.51 -10.62 4.96
C ARG A 146 -18.54 -9.49 5.01
N GLU A 147 -18.11 -8.23 5.04
CA GLU A 147 -19.00 -7.08 5.08
C GLU A 147 -19.88 -6.98 3.81
N ARG A 148 -19.39 -7.41 2.64
CA ARG A 148 -20.19 -7.47 1.41
C ARG A 148 -21.46 -8.32 1.58
N GLY A 149 -21.38 -9.45 2.25
CA GLY A 149 -22.54 -10.33 2.51
C GLY A 149 -23.51 -9.78 3.56
N SER A 150 -23.05 -8.83 4.42
CA SER A 150 -23.90 -8.26 5.46
C SER A 150 -24.70 -7.04 5.00
N VAL A 151 -24.27 -6.34 3.95
CA VAL A 151 -25.00 -5.18 3.39
C VAL A 151 -26.35 -5.61 2.84
N ASP A 152 -26.44 -6.78 2.19
CA ASP A 152 -27.71 -7.34 1.70
C ASP A 152 -28.61 -7.86 2.85
N SER A 153 -28.02 -8.24 3.99
CA SER A 153 -28.80 -8.66 5.15
C SER A 153 -29.26 -7.49 6.04
N TYR A 154 -28.64 -6.32 5.94
CA TYR A 154 -29.03 -5.11 6.68
C TYR A 154 -30.43 -4.59 6.29
N SER A 155 -30.90 -4.89 5.08
CA SER A 155 -32.24 -4.53 4.65
C SER A 155 -33.36 -5.35 5.31
N SER A 156 -33.03 -6.48 5.95
CA SER A 156 -33.99 -7.39 6.58
C SER A 156 -33.95 -7.46 8.11
N PHE A 157 -32.97 -6.81 8.77
CA PHE A 157 -32.80 -6.84 10.23
C PHE A 157 -32.93 -5.45 10.87
N ASN A 158 -34.11 -4.85 10.74
CA ASN A 158 -34.39 -3.55 11.38
C ASN A 158 -34.66 -3.66 12.90
N GLU A 159 -34.40 -4.80 13.55
CA GLU A 159 -34.85 -5.01 14.94
C GLU A 159 -33.80 -5.56 15.94
N LEU A 160 -32.51 -5.73 15.54
CA LEU A 160 -31.50 -6.13 16.52
C LEU A 160 -30.33 -5.13 16.49
N PRO A 161 -29.97 -4.52 17.63
CA PRO A 161 -28.77 -3.71 17.74
C PRO A 161 -27.55 -4.64 17.74
N ILE A 162 -27.12 -5.07 16.53
CA ILE A 162 -25.85 -5.77 16.39
C ILE A 162 -24.79 -4.67 16.40
N SER A 163 -24.20 -4.46 17.55
CA SER A 163 -22.97 -3.66 17.64
C SER A 163 -21.94 -4.27 16.68
N PRO A 164 -21.29 -3.48 15.82
CA PRO A 164 -20.23 -3.99 14.98
C PRO A 164 -19.20 -4.70 15.89
N PRO A 165 -18.56 -5.77 15.43
CA PRO A 165 -17.60 -6.51 16.25
C PRO A 165 -16.41 -5.59 16.55
N ILE A 166 -16.51 -4.89 17.68
CA ILE A 166 -15.48 -3.97 18.22
C ILE A 166 -14.13 -4.69 18.39
N GLY A 167 -14.13 -6.04 18.36
CA GLY A 167 -12.96 -6.87 18.55
C GLY A 167 -11.96 -6.90 17.37
N THR A 168 -12.42 -6.85 16.12
CA THR A 168 -11.52 -7.09 14.97
C THR A 168 -10.54 -5.94 14.76
N MET A 169 -11.02 -4.70 14.77
CA MET A 169 -10.16 -3.54 14.57
C MET A 169 -9.15 -3.33 15.71
N GLY A 170 -9.55 -3.58 16.96
CA GLY A 170 -8.64 -3.55 18.11
C GLY A 170 -7.54 -4.62 17.97
N ARG A 171 -7.91 -5.85 17.55
CA ARG A 171 -6.95 -6.92 17.30
C ARG A 171 -5.99 -6.58 16.15
N VAL A 172 -6.50 -6.04 15.05
CA VAL A 172 -5.68 -5.58 13.90
C VAL A 172 -4.66 -4.54 14.37
N LYS A 173 -5.06 -3.50 15.08
CA LYS A 173 -4.17 -2.46 15.59
C LYS A 173 -3.11 -3.03 16.56
N GLN A 174 -3.50 -3.96 17.43
CA GLN A 174 -2.58 -4.65 18.34
C GLN A 174 -1.52 -5.45 17.56
N LEU A 175 -1.92 -6.19 16.54
CA LEU A 175 -1.02 -6.98 15.70
C LEU A 175 -0.07 -6.10 14.88
N LEU A 176 -0.55 -4.96 14.41
CA LEU A 176 0.27 -3.95 13.72
C LEU A 176 1.28 -3.26 14.67
N GLY A 177 1.10 -3.36 15.98
CA GLY A 177 1.92 -2.67 16.97
C GLY A 177 1.71 -1.16 17.00
N VAL A 178 0.60 -0.66 16.46
CA VAL A 178 0.31 0.78 16.35
C VAL A 178 -0.47 1.35 17.54
N GLU A 179 -1.02 0.51 18.40
CA GLU A 179 -1.54 0.91 19.71
C GLU A 179 -0.52 0.51 20.78
N ARG A 180 0.10 1.50 21.40
CA ARG A 180 0.80 1.24 22.66
C ARG A 180 -0.27 1.00 23.72
N PRO A 181 -0.24 -0.10 24.50
CA PRO A 181 -1.06 -0.19 25.69
C PRO A 181 -0.67 1.01 26.56
N SER A 182 -1.63 1.91 26.81
CA SER A 182 -1.47 2.94 27.83
C SER A 182 -1.50 2.22 29.18
N PHE A 183 -0.33 1.85 29.68
CA PHE A 183 -0.22 1.54 31.09
C PHE A 183 -0.30 2.87 31.84
N ALA A 184 -1.46 3.11 32.43
CA ALA A 184 -1.63 4.16 33.43
C ALA A 184 -0.99 3.72 34.74
#